data_5f2e65c4f8d19eef4d0cf49667e44773
#
_entry.id   5f2e65c4f8d19eef4d0cf49667e44773
#
_cell.length_a   1.000
_cell.length_b   1.000
_cell.length_c   1.000
_cell.angle_alpha   90.00
_cell.angle_beta   90.00
_cell.angle_gamma   90.00
#
_symmetry.space_group_name_H-M   'P 1'
#
loop_
_entity.id
_entity.type
_entity.pdbx_description
1 polymer ?
#
loop_
_entity_poly.entity_id
_entity_poly.type
_entity_poly.pdbx_seq_one_letter_code
_entity_poly.pdbx_strand_id
1 'polypeptide(L)'
;WTYGARSSIRGDKYVGKFKASTQVRNSVTDSAVVEFFKELKKIRTERVADDMLKNVKAGYVGNFVMQIQKPGTVARYALLTKTQGLPADFYENYIKNINAVTAEDIQRVANKYFLADNTRIMITGKGSEVLPALEKLGIPMFYFDKFGNSIEKPVSKKEVPAGVTTKTVFENYIKAIGGEKNAKAAKSVFVTMTGKVQGIDITMVRKSTAAGKKLDEVTGMGQTLSKDVFDGTKGYESAQGQKTEYDAAKIADVKFYATPFPELTLAAKPGVTLSGIESIDGKDAYAIKDGSKTLYYDTTSGLKIAQSETQEVQGQQMTQVITFSDYKDVKGVKIAHKTVLNVG
;
A
#
# COMPACT_ATOMS: atom_id res chain seq x y z
N TRP A 1 14.33 -3.04 10.91
CA TRP A 1 14.22 -2.84 9.47
C TRP A 1 13.14 -3.73 8.85
N THR A 2 13.03 -4.97 9.26
CA THR A 2 12.04 -5.95 8.77
C THR A 2 11.53 -6.82 9.92
N TYR A 3 10.30 -7.34 9.78
CA TYR A 3 9.73 -8.35 10.65
C TYR A 3 10.25 -9.77 10.34
N GLY A 4 11.20 -9.91 9.44
CA GLY A 4 11.88 -11.14 9.06
C GLY A 4 12.03 -11.30 7.55
N ALA A 5 13.09 -12.02 7.18
CA ALA A 5 13.30 -12.49 5.82
C ALA A 5 13.00 -13.99 5.76
N ARG A 6 12.43 -14.44 4.66
CA ARG A 6 12.06 -15.85 4.47
C ARG A 6 12.55 -16.32 3.11
N SER A 7 12.98 -17.59 3.07
CA SER A 7 13.29 -18.26 1.81
C SER A 7 12.48 -19.53 1.64
N SER A 8 12.24 -19.93 0.42
CA SER A 8 11.56 -21.16 0.08
C SER A 8 12.11 -21.74 -1.21
N ILE A 9 12.17 -23.05 -1.26
CA ILE A 9 12.42 -23.81 -2.49
C ILE A 9 11.12 -24.54 -2.82
N ARG A 10 10.64 -24.35 -4.05
CA ARG A 10 9.49 -25.08 -4.59
C ARG A 10 9.88 -25.59 -5.97
N GLY A 11 9.36 -26.74 -6.31
CA GLY A 11 9.59 -27.31 -7.61
C GLY A 11 8.79 -28.59 -7.82
N ASP A 12 8.74 -28.99 -9.05
CA ASP A 12 8.31 -30.29 -9.49
C ASP A 12 9.44 -30.95 -10.30
N LYS A 13 9.15 -32.03 -10.99
CA LYS A 13 10.14 -32.74 -11.82
C LYS A 13 10.64 -31.94 -13.04
N TYR A 14 10.04 -30.80 -13.37
CA TYR A 14 10.37 -29.98 -14.53
C TYR A 14 11.07 -28.68 -14.16
N VAL A 15 10.61 -27.99 -13.12
CA VAL A 15 11.11 -26.65 -12.76
C VAL A 15 11.30 -26.54 -11.25
N GLY A 16 12.46 -26.07 -10.84
CA GLY A 16 12.74 -25.66 -9.46
C GLY A 16 12.82 -24.14 -9.35
N LYS A 17 12.25 -23.58 -8.29
CA LYS A 17 12.26 -22.15 -7.99
C LYS A 17 12.72 -21.91 -6.55
N PHE A 18 13.80 -21.16 -6.40
CA PHE A 18 14.17 -20.54 -5.13
C PHE A 18 13.59 -19.14 -5.06
N LYS A 19 12.99 -18.80 -3.93
CA LYS A 19 12.46 -17.47 -3.66
C LYS A 19 12.92 -17.02 -2.28
N ALA A 20 13.51 -15.83 -2.19
CA ALA A 20 13.73 -15.11 -0.94
C ALA A 20 12.85 -13.85 -0.95
N SER A 21 12.27 -13.52 0.20
CA SER A 21 11.35 -12.37 0.31
C SER A 21 11.37 -11.75 1.71
N THR A 22 11.15 -10.46 1.77
CA THR A 22 11.01 -9.69 3.00
C THR A 22 10.06 -8.53 2.77
N GLN A 23 9.56 -7.94 3.85
CA GLN A 23 8.84 -6.67 3.86
C GLN A 23 9.68 -5.67 4.66
N VAL A 24 9.98 -4.55 4.06
CA VAL A 24 10.81 -3.49 4.66
C VAL A 24 10.16 -2.13 4.43
N ARG A 25 10.58 -1.13 5.20
CA ARG A 25 10.20 0.27 4.92
C ARG A 25 10.81 0.72 3.59
N ASN A 26 10.13 1.58 2.85
CA ASN A 26 10.59 2.09 1.56
C ASN A 26 12.02 2.67 1.64
N SER A 27 12.35 3.37 2.72
CA SER A 27 13.64 4.02 2.94
C SER A 27 14.85 3.07 3.07
N VAL A 28 14.64 1.76 3.19
CA VAL A 28 15.71 0.75 3.36
C VAL A 28 15.58 -0.39 2.34
N THR A 29 14.83 -0.17 1.27
CA THR A 29 14.60 -1.19 0.23
C THR A 29 15.89 -1.55 -0.51
N ASP A 30 16.73 -0.57 -0.84
CA ASP A 30 18.06 -0.75 -1.45
C ASP A 30 18.97 -1.57 -0.56
N SER A 31 19.02 -1.24 0.72
CA SER A 31 19.81 -1.98 1.72
C SER A 31 19.37 -3.43 1.84
N ALA A 32 18.05 -3.69 1.78
CA ALA A 32 17.54 -5.07 1.77
C ALA A 32 17.99 -5.85 0.54
N VAL A 33 18.00 -5.24 -0.64
CA VAL A 33 18.53 -5.86 -1.87
C VAL A 33 20.00 -6.20 -1.71
N VAL A 34 20.81 -5.27 -1.23
CA VAL A 34 22.25 -5.49 -1.00
C VAL A 34 22.50 -6.64 -0.03
N GLU A 35 21.77 -6.70 1.10
CA GLU A 35 21.94 -7.78 2.08
C GLU A 35 21.52 -9.14 1.51
N PHE A 36 20.48 -9.24 0.69
CA PHE A 36 20.13 -10.49 0.02
C PHE A 36 21.27 -10.99 -0.90
N PHE A 37 21.86 -10.11 -1.68
CA PHE A 37 23.01 -10.49 -2.55
C PHE A 37 24.23 -10.86 -1.72
N LYS A 38 24.49 -10.19 -0.63
CA LYS A 38 25.59 -10.50 0.29
C LYS A 38 25.42 -11.91 0.89
N GLU A 39 24.23 -12.28 1.34
CA GLU A 39 23.93 -13.61 1.87
C GLU A 39 24.02 -14.69 0.77
N LEU A 40 23.52 -14.40 -0.45
CA LEU A 40 23.69 -15.32 -1.59
C LEU A 40 25.16 -15.53 -1.96
N LYS A 41 25.98 -14.48 -1.91
CA LYS A 41 27.42 -14.58 -2.14
C LYS A 41 28.08 -15.39 -1.03
N LYS A 42 27.75 -15.10 0.23
CA LYS A 42 28.32 -15.73 1.41
C LYS A 42 28.15 -17.24 1.37
N ILE A 43 26.95 -17.76 1.14
CA ILE A 43 26.69 -19.21 1.08
C ILE A 43 27.43 -19.90 -0.07
N ARG A 44 27.80 -19.17 -1.12
CA ARG A 44 28.59 -19.70 -2.27
C ARG A 44 30.09 -19.70 -2.01
N THR A 45 30.60 -18.75 -1.22
CA THR A 45 32.05 -18.50 -1.06
C THR A 45 32.59 -18.92 0.30
N GLU A 46 31.73 -18.94 1.32
CA GLU A 46 32.15 -19.27 2.68
C GLU A 46 31.63 -20.65 3.08
N ARG A 47 32.43 -21.38 3.81
CA ARG A 47 32.05 -22.67 4.39
C ARG A 47 31.04 -22.45 5.53
N VAL A 48 29.92 -23.14 5.51
CA VAL A 48 28.93 -23.11 6.58
C VAL A 48 29.52 -23.68 7.87
N ALA A 49 29.31 -23.02 9.00
CA ALA A 49 29.78 -23.49 10.29
C ALA A 49 29.15 -24.84 10.68
N ASP A 50 29.94 -25.73 11.28
CA ASP A 50 29.52 -27.11 11.57
C ASP A 50 28.38 -27.18 12.58
N ASP A 51 28.37 -26.29 13.57
CA ASP A 51 27.30 -26.18 14.56
C ASP A 51 25.97 -25.70 13.92
N MET A 52 26.04 -24.75 12.99
CA MET A 52 24.88 -24.30 12.22
C MET A 52 24.33 -25.45 11.36
N LEU A 53 25.18 -26.16 10.63
CA LEU A 53 24.77 -27.29 9.80
C LEU A 53 24.14 -28.40 10.65
N LYS A 54 24.73 -28.71 11.82
CA LYS A 54 24.19 -29.68 12.78
C LYS A 54 22.80 -29.31 13.25
N ASN A 55 22.58 -28.03 13.62
CA ASN A 55 21.29 -27.53 14.08
C ASN A 55 20.22 -27.60 12.97
N VAL A 56 20.58 -27.22 11.74
CA VAL A 56 19.67 -27.30 10.59
C VAL A 56 19.27 -28.75 10.31
N LYS A 57 20.23 -29.70 10.29
CA LYS A 57 19.96 -31.12 10.11
C LYS A 57 19.03 -31.66 11.21
N ALA A 58 19.29 -31.32 12.47
CA ALA A 58 18.44 -31.73 13.59
C ALA A 58 16.99 -31.21 13.42
N GLY A 59 16.82 -29.98 12.95
CA GLY A 59 15.51 -29.40 12.60
C GLY A 59 14.78 -30.17 11.50
N TYR A 60 15.48 -30.51 10.40
CA TYR A 60 14.91 -31.32 9.32
C TYR A 60 14.51 -32.72 9.77
N VAL A 61 15.38 -33.41 10.51
CA VAL A 61 15.11 -34.75 11.04
C VAL A 61 13.94 -34.72 12.05
N GLY A 62 13.93 -33.77 12.98
CA GLY A 62 12.85 -33.60 13.95
C GLY A 62 11.50 -33.33 13.29
N ASN A 63 11.46 -32.43 12.33
CA ASN A 63 10.24 -32.17 11.57
C ASN A 63 9.77 -33.40 10.79
N PHE A 64 10.66 -34.15 10.17
CA PHE A 64 10.33 -35.37 9.44
C PHE A 64 9.68 -36.40 10.36
N VAL A 65 10.31 -36.69 11.52
CA VAL A 65 9.80 -37.65 12.51
C VAL A 65 8.42 -37.24 13.00
N MET A 66 8.18 -35.96 13.28
CA MET A 66 6.86 -35.47 13.69
C MET A 66 5.81 -35.60 12.58
N GLN A 67 6.21 -35.38 11.34
CA GLN A 67 5.27 -35.39 10.19
C GLN A 67 4.85 -36.82 9.81
N ILE A 68 5.74 -37.82 9.87
CA ILE A 68 5.41 -39.20 9.48
C ILE A 68 4.42 -39.87 10.47
N GLN A 69 4.22 -39.32 11.67
CA GLN A 69 3.19 -39.78 12.61
C GLN A 69 1.76 -39.49 12.09
N LYS A 70 1.60 -38.66 11.11
CA LYS A 70 0.29 -38.29 10.56
C LYS A 70 -0.05 -39.17 9.34
N PRO A 71 -1.14 -39.96 9.35
CA PRO A 71 -1.50 -40.87 8.25
C PRO A 71 -1.60 -40.12 6.90
N GLY A 72 -2.17 -38.91 6.87
CA GLY A 72 -2.27 -38.10 5.68
C GLY A 72 -0.91 -37.69 5.10
N THR A 73 0.14 -37.55 5.93
CA THR A 73 1.50 -37.28 5.45
C THR A 73 2.12 -38.52 4.80
N VAL A 74 1.90 -39.71 5.38
CA VAL A 74 2.38 -40.95 4.78
C VAL A 74 1.74 -41.19 3.42
N ALA A 75 0.41 -41.03 3.29
CA ALA A 75 -0.29 -41.12 2.04
C ALA A 75 0.24 -40.12 1.00
N ARG A 76 0.49 -38.87 1.43
CA ARG A 76 1.09 -37.84 0.55
C ARG A 76 2.50 -38.21 0.09
N TYR A 77 3.34 -38.79 0.94
CA TYR A 77 4.67 -39.21 0.57
C TYR A 77 4.65 -40.37 -0.45
N ALA A 78 3.74 -41.33 -0.26
CA ALA A 78 3.53 -42.39 -1.24
C ALA A 78 3.08 -41.84 -2.60
N LEU A 79 2.17 -40.85 -2.61
CA LEU A 79 1.73 -40.17 -3.81
C LEU A 79 2.91 -39.39 -4.49
N LEU A 80 3.70 -38.64 -3.73
CA LEU A 80 4.84 -37.88 -4.22
C LEU A 80 5.92 -38.80 -4.82
N THR A 81 6.19 -39.96 -4.18
CA THR A 81 7.11 -40.96 -4.74
C THR A 81 6.72 -41.35 -6.17
N LYS A 82 5.42 -41.55 -6.40
CA LYS A 82 4.91 -41.93 -7.74
C LYS A 82 4.89 -40.75 -8.71
N THR A 83 4.32 -39.60 -8.29
CA THR A 83 4.07 -38.46 -9.19
C THR A 83 5.35 -37.71 -9.56
N GLN A 84 6.33 -37.67 -8.66
CA GLN A 84 7.62 -37.02 -8.88
C GLN A 84 8.71 -37.97 -9.41
N GLY A 85 8.42 -39.27 -9.52
CA GLY A 85 9.38 -40.27 -9.97
C GLY A 85 10.56 -40.45 -9.00
N LEU A 86 10.29 -40.34 -7.69
CA LEU A 86 11.33 -40.54 -6.64
C LEU A 86 11.67 -42.03 -6.54
N PRO A 87 12.89 -42.39 -6.08
CA PRO A 87 13.23 -43.76 -5.68
C PRO A 87 12.21 -44.30 -4.66
N ALA A 88 11.89 -45.58 -4.73
CA ALA A 88 10.90 -46.19 -3.84
C ALA A 88 11.26 -46.05 -2.36
N ASP A 89 12.56 -46.11 -2.06
CA ASP A 89 13.14 -46.00 -0.71
C ASP A 89 13.51 -44.54 -0.32
N PHE A 90 13.06 -43.54 -1.09
CA PHE A 90 13.44 -42.15 -0.85
C PHE A 90 13.17 -41.68 0.57
N TYR A 91 11.95 -41.94 1.07
CA TYR A 91 11.57 -41.53 2.42
C TYR A 91 12.13 -42.47 3.53
N GLU A 92 12.43 -43.70 3.21
CA GLU A 92 13.13 -44.63 4.12
C GLU A 92 14.55 -44.13 4.37
N ASN A 93 15.24 -43.68 3.33
CA ASN A 93 16.60 -43.14 3.41
C ASN A 93 16.69 -41.67 3.79
N TYR A 94 15.56 -40.97 4.00
CA TYR A 94 15.52 -39.52 4.18
C TYR A 94 16.45 -39.02 5.29
N ILE A 95 16.36 -39.61 6.49
CA ILE A 95 17.20 -39.24 7.66
C ILE A 95 18.68 -39.50 7.37
N LYS A 96 19.00 -40.64 6.79
CA LYS A 96 20.37 -41.02 6.41
C LYS A 96 20.93 -40.00 5.42
N ASN A 97 20.16 -39.63 4.40
CA ASN A 97 20.58 -38.69 3.37
C ASN A 97 20.78 -37.28 3.94
N ILE A 98 19.88 -36.79 4.81
CA ILE A 98 20.03 -35.51 5.49
C ILE A 98 21.30 -35.49 6.36
N ASN A 99 21.55 -36.55 7.12
CA ASN A 99 22.75 -36.64 7.97
C ASN A 99 24.05 -36.73 7.17
N ALA A 100 24.02 -37.28 5.97
CA ALA A 100 25.19 -37.40 5.09
C ALA A 100 25.61 -36.08 4.43
N VAL A 101 24.75 -35.05 4.35
CA VAL A 101 25.07 -33.76 3.72
C VAL A 101 26.24 -33.10 4.45
N THR A 102 27.25 -32.67 3.71
CA THR A 102 28.43 -31.96 4.24
C THR A 102 28.37 -30.45 3.98
N ALA A 103 29.23 -29.66 4.61
CA ALA A 103 29.35 -28.24 4.33
C ALA A 103 29.83 -27.99 2.90
N GLU A 104 30.67 -28.86 2.38
CA GLU A 104 31.16 -28.85 1.00
C GLU A 104 30.03 -29.12 0.01
N ASP A 105 29.11 -30.02 0.32
CA ASP A 105 27.90 -30.24 -0.49
C ASP A 105 27.02 -28.99 -0.57
N ILE A 106 26.84 -28.30 0.54
CA ILE A 106 26.07 -27.02 0.56
C ILE A 106 26.72 -26.01 -0.34
N GLN A 107 28.05 -25.81 -0.24
CA GLN A 107 28.76 -24.85 -1.06
C GLN A 107 28.75 -25.24 -2.56
N ARG A 108 28.94 -26.50 -2.88
CA ARG A 108 28.81 -27.02 -4.24
C ARG A 108 27.44 -26.79 -4.84
N VAL A 109 26.40 -27.09 -4.11
CA VAL A 109 25.01 -26.92 -4.53
C VAL A 109 24.65 -25.43 -4.64
N ALA A 110 25.10 -24.60 -3.70
CA ALA A 110 24.89 -23.15 -3.75
C ALA A 110 25.56 -22.53 -4.99
N ASN A 111 26.81 -22.93 -5.32
CA ASN A 111 27.47 -22.46 -6.52
C ASN A 111 26.79 -22.90 -7.81
N LYS A 112 26.19 -24.08 -7.83
CA LYS A 112 25.50 -24.60 -9.01
C LYS A 112 24.13 -23.95 -9.25
N TYR A 113 23.37 -23.65 -8.19
CA TYR A 113 21.94 -23.30 -8.31
C TYR A 113 21.58 -21.88 -7.86
N PHE A 114 22.38 -21.21 -7.03
CA PHE A 114 22.17 -19.82 -6.69
C PHE A 114 22.86 -18.91 -7.68
N LEU A 115 22.17 -18.65 -8.79
CA LEU A 115 22.67 -17.85 -9.91
C LEU A 115 22.46 -16.35 -9.60
N ALA A 116 23.34 -15.77 -8.77
CA ALA A 116 23.23 -14.38 -8.33
C ALA A 116 23.12 -13.40 -9.53
N ASP A 117 23.93 -13.63 -10.57
CA ASP A 117 23.97 -12.77 -11.76
C ASP A 117 22.73 -12.92 -12.68
N ASN A 118 21.91 -13.95 -12.44
CA ASN A 118 20.68 -14.20 -13.20
C ASN A 118 19.44 -14.21 -12.30
N THR A 119 19.51 -13.48 -11.19
CA THR A 119 18.40 -13.36 -10.22
C THR A 119 17.43 -12.27 -10.69
N ARG A 120 16.12 -12.55 -10.60
CA ARG A 120 15.08 -11.55 -10.79
C ARG A 120 14.68 -10.95 -9.46
N ILE A 121 14.81 -9.63 -9.34
CA ILE A 121 14.42 -8.87 -8.16
C ILE A 121 13.07 -8.24 -8.46
N MET A 122 12.06 -8.55 -7.65
CA MET A 122 10.73 -7.93 -7.75
C MET A 122 10.49 -7.07 -6.53
N ILE A 123 10.24 -5.80 -6.74
CA ILE A 123 9.98 -4.81 -5.68
C ILE A 123 8.60 -4.21 -5.91
N THR A 124 7.79 -4.20 -4.87
CA THR A 124 6.51 -3.50 -4.83
C THR A 124 6.59 -2.44 -3.76
N GLY A 125 6.36 -1.18 -4.13
CA GLY A 125 6.48 -0.05 -3.21
C GLY A 125 6.14 1.27 -3.88
N LYS A 126 6.20 2.36 -3.13
CA LYS A 126 5.99 3.71 -3.68
C LYS A 126 7.23 4.13 -4.49
N GLY A 127 7.10 4.14 -5.81
CA GLY A 127 8.21 4.39 -6.74
C GLY A 127 9.00 5.66 -6.41
N SER A 128 8.32 6.76 -6.08
CA SER A 128 8.97 8.03 -5.71
C SER A 128 9.89 7.96 -4.49
N GLU A 129 9.70 6.97 -3.62
CA GLU A 129 10.51 6.79 -2.41
C GLU A 129 11.62 5.75 -2.59
N VAL A 130 11.37 4.68 -3.36
CA VAL A 130 12.33 3.57 -3.49
C VAL A 130 13.29 3.73 -4.66
N LEU A 131 12.87 4.34 -5.78
CA LEU A 131 13.67 4.42 -6.99
C LEU A 131 15.00 5.17 -6.82
N PRO A 132 15.07 6.34 -6.15
CA PRO A 132 16.32 7.10 -6.04
C PRO A 132 17.47 6.33 -5.38
N ALA A 133 17.16 5.43 -4.45
CA ALA A 133 18.15 4.61 -3.77
C ALA A 133 18.49 3.34 -4.60
N LEU A 134 17.48 2.70 -5.19
CA LEU A 134 17.67 1.51 -6.02
C LEU A 134 18.50 1.78 -7.29
N GLU A 135 18.31 2.95 -7.92
CA GLU A 135 19.07 3.34 -9.13
C GLU A 135 20.57 3.42 -8.86
N LYS A 136 20.97 3.79 -7.65
CA LYS A 136 22.39 3.84 -7.25
C LYS A 136 23.05 2.46 -7.22
N LEU A 137 22.27 1.38 -7.20
CA LEU A 137 22.80 0.02 -7.24
C LEU A 137 23.29 -0.39 -8.63
N GLY A 138 22.99 0.37 -9.69
CA GLY A 138 23.41 0.10 -11.06
C GLY A 138 22.80 -1.16 -11.68
N ILE A 139 21.71 -1.69 -11.09
CA ILE A 139 21.00 -2.87 -11.60
C ILE A 139 19.98 -2.43 -12.64
N PRO A 140 19.90 -3.08 -13.82
CA PRO A 140 18.88 -2.78 -14.80
C PRO A 140 17.47 -2.90 -14.21
N MET A 141 16.64 -1.87 -14.43
CA MET A 141 15.29 -1.81 -13.88
C MET A 141 14.23 -1.75 -14.97
N PHE A 142 13.14 -2.46 -14.75
CA PHE A 142 11.95 -2.48 -15.59
C PHE A 142 10.76 -2.10 -14.73
N TYR A 143 9.85 -1.29 -15.27
CA TYR A 143 8.74 -0.73 -14.51
C TYR A 143 7.42 -1.32 -15.01
N PHE A 144 6.55 -1.64 -14.06
CA PHE A 144 5.24 -2.25 -14.32
C PHE A 144 4.16 -1.57 -13.48
N ASP A 145 2.96 -1.49 -14.02
CA ASP A 145 1.78 -1.06 -13.26
C ASP A 145 1.26 -2.20 -12.35
N LYS A 146 0.20 -1.92 -11.60
CA LYS A 146 -0.43 -2.90 -10.70
C LYS A 146 -1.05 -4.12 -11.42
N PHE A 147 -1.19 -4.07 -12.73
CA PHE A 147 -1.69 -5.16 -13.56
C PHE A 147 -0.56 -5.94 -14.25
N GLY A 148 0.69 -5.50 -14.11
CA GLY A 148 1.85 -6.12 -14.75
C GLY A 148 2.10 -5.64 -16.18
N ASN A 149 1.45 -4.57 -16.63
CA ASN A 149 1.76 -3.94 -17.90
C ASN A 149 3.06 -3.14 -17.79
N SER A 150 3.91 -3.21 -18.79
CA SER A 150 5.13 -2.39 -18.84
C SER A 150 4.75 -0.90 -18.95
N ILE A 151 5.41 -0.08 -18.15
CA ILE A 151 5.26 1.38 -18.14
C ILE A 151 6.62 2.05 -18.26
N GLU A 152 6.63 3.33 -18.62
CA GLU A 152 7.83 4.14 -18.52
C GLU A 152 8.25 4.34 -17.05
N LYS A 153 9.52 4.73 -16.85
CA LYS A 153 10.03 5.04 -15.51
C LYS A 153 9.11 6.05 -14.80
N PRO A 154 8.57 5.71 -13.62
CA PRO A 154 7.76 6.65 -12.86
C PRO A 154 8.60 7.88 -12.47
N VAL A 155 8.20 9.05 -12.92
CA VAL A 155 8.89 10.31 -12.57
C VAL A 155 8.47 10.72 -11.18
N SER A 156 9.43 10.88 -10.27
CA SER A 156 9.15 11.04 -8.84
C SER A 156 8.50 12.37 -8.46
N LYS A 157 8.69 13.43 -9.22
CA LYS A 157 7.96 14.71 -9.14
C LYS A 157 8.18 15.45 -10.46
N LYS A 158 7.11 15.73 -11.18
CA LYS A 158 7.16 16.72 -12.26
C LYS A 158 7.25 18.11 -11.63
N GLU A 159 8.06 18.97 -12.22
CA GLU A 159 8.10 20.37 -11.81
C GLU A 159 6.74 21.02 -12.05
N VAL A 160 6.32 21.83 -11.08
CA VAL A 160 5.11 22.62 -11.21
C VAL A 160 5.37 23.73 -12.22
N PRO A 161 4.54 23.90 -13.25
CA PRO A 161 4.72 24.98 -14.22
C PRO A 161 4.76 26.35 -13.55
N ALA A 162 5.58 27.25 -14.07
CA ALA A 162 5.67 28.63 -13.58
C ALA A 162 4.28 29.29 -13.55
N GLY A 163 3.97 29.98 -12.45
CA GLY A 163 2.68 30.68 -12.25
C GLY A 163 1.57 29.81 -11.66
N VAL A 164 1.76 28.48 -11.52
CA VAL A 164 0.80 27.62 -10.81
C VAL A 164 1.03 27.71 -9.31
N THR A 165 0.00 28.06 -8.57
CA THR A 165 -0.01 28.21 -7.11
C THR A 165 -1.13 27.39 -6.50
N THR A 166 -1.13 27.20 -5.19
CA THR A 166 -2.25 26.59 -4.45
C THR A 166 -3.59 27.24 -4.83
N LYS A 167 -3.61 28.57 -4.91
CA LYS A 167 -4.81 29.34 -5.26
C LYS A 167 -5.30 29.00 -6.66
N THR A 168 -4.42 29.01 -7.66
CA THR A 168 -4.80 28.72 -9.05
C THR A 168 -5.28 27.27 -9.24
N VAL A 169 -4.73 26.33 -8.49
CA VAL A 169 -5.23 24.92 -8.51
C VAL A 169 -6.66 24.85 -8.00
N PHE A 170 -6.98 25.51 -6.89
CA PHE A 170 -8.35 25.53 -6.36
C PHE A 170 -9.32 26.30 -7.27
N GLU A 171 -8.91 27.42 -7.84
CA GLU A 171 -9.71 28.17 -8.83
C GLU A 171 -10.03 27.32 -10.07
N ASN A 172 -9.06 26.56 -10.57
CA ASN A 172 -9.25 25.63 -11.68
C ASN A 172 -10.24 24.51 -11.30
N TYR A 173 -10.15 23.97 -10.09
CA TYR A 173 -11.13 22.99 -9.61
C TYR A 173 -12.54 23.59 -9.54
N ILE A 174 -12.70 24.76 -8.93
CA ILE A 174 -14.00 25.43 -8.85
C ILE A 174 -14.57 25.69 -10.25
N LYS A 175 -13.72 26.12 -11.20
CA LYS A 175 -14.11 26.28 -12.61
C LYS A 175 -14.56 24.95 -13.23
N ALA A 176 -13.82 23.88 -13.00
CA ALA A 176 -14.09 22.54 -13.56
C ALA A 176 -15.41 21.93 -13.06
N ILE A 177 -15.81 22.23 -11.83
CA ILE A 177 -17.06 21.72 -11.25
C ILE A 177 -18.29 22.56 -11.59
N GLY A 178 -18.15 23.67 -12.34
CA GLY A 178 -19.33 24.49 -12.77
C GLY A 178 -19.23 25.98 -12.43
N GLY A 179 -18.07 26.41 -11.92
CA GLY A 179 -17.74 27.81 -11.67
C GLY A 179 -18.16 28.33 -10.29
N GLU A 180 -17.52 29.44 -9.93
CA GLU A 180 -17.65 30.06 -8.60
C GLU A 180 -19.09 30.48 -8.29
N LYS A 181 -19.82 31.01 -9.28
CA LYS A 181 -21.21 31.44 -9.12
C LYS A 181 -22.10 30.28 -8.65
N ASN A 182 -22.01 29.12 -9.30
CA ASN A 182 -22.81 27.95 -8.97
C ASN A 182 -22.38 27.34 -7.62
N ALA A 183 -21.06 27.25 -7.37
CA ALA A 183 -20.53 26.75 -6.11
C ALA A 183 -20.99 27.62 -4.92
N LYS A 184 -20.95 28.95 -5.03
CA LYS A 184 -21.45 29.88 -4.00
C LYS A 184 -22.98 29.91 -3.85
N ALA A 185 -23.72 29.58 -4.90
CA ALA A 185 -25.18 29.50 -4.86
C ALA A 185 -25.68 28.26 -4.08
N ALA A 186 -24.86 27.22 -3.95
CA ALA A 186 -25.21 26.01 -3.23
C ALA A 186 -25.27 26.26 -1.72
N LYS A 187 -26.49 26.40 -1.17
CA LYS A 187 -26.70 26.64 0.27
C LYS A 187 -26.40 25.41 1.12
N SER A 188 -26.59 24.23 0.57
CA SER A 188 -26.28 22.95 1.20
C SER A 188 -26.03 21.88 0.16
N VAL A 189 -25.20 20.89 0.54
CA VAL A 189 -24.98 19.66 -0.22
C VAL A 189 -25.30 18.48 0.68
N PHE A 190 -26.08 17.55 0.14
CA PHE A 190 -26.44 16.29 0.77
C PHE A 190 -26.02 15.15 -0.17
N VAL A 191 -25.19 14.25 0.32
CA VAL A 191 -24.69 13.10 -0.43
C VAL A 191 -24.97 11.84 0.35
N THR A 192 -25.56 10.85 -0.30
CA THR A 192 -25.64 9.48 0.21
C THR A 192 -24.79 8.58 -0.65
N MET A 193 -23.90 7.85 -0.02
CA MET A 193 -23.04 6.84 -0.67
C MET A 193 -23.34 5.48 -0.06
N THR A 194 -23.41 4.45 -0.89
CA THR A 194 -23.55 3.06 -0.44
C THR A 194 -22.34 2.25 -0.92
N GLY A 195 -21.93 1.28 -0.13
CA GLY A 195 -20.78 0.44 -0.49
C GLY A 195 -20.68 -0.78 0.41
N LYS A 196 -19.61 -1.57 0.19
CA LYS A 196 -19.30 -2.72 1.03
C LYS A 196 -17.90 -2.58 1.63
N VAL A 197 -17.79 -2.83 2.93
CA VAL A 197 -16.52 -2.94 3.65
C VAL A 197 -16.46 -4.32 4.28
N GLN A 198 -15.45 -5.12 3.90
CA GLN A 198 -15.31 -6.52 4.37
C GLN A 198 -16.60 -7.35 4.24
N GLY A 199 -17.35 -7.14 3.16
CA GLY A 199 -18.62 -7.84 2.89
C GLY A 199 -19.86 -7.26 3.57
N ILE A 200 -19.71 -6.27 4.47
CA ILE A 200 -20.81 -5.60 5.17
C ILE A 200 -21.28 -4.41 4.32
N ASP A 201 -22.60 -4.34 4.08
CA ASP A 201 -23.20 -3.18 3.42
C ASP A 201 -23.18 -1.98 4.37
N ILE A 202 -22.61 -0.86 3.89
CA ILE A 202 -22.56 0.41 4.60
C ILE A 202 -23.24 1.51 3.80
N THR A 203 -23.82 2.45 4.51
CA THR A 203 -24.32 3.71 3.97
C THR A 203 -23.61 4.87 4.66
N MET A 204 -23.04 5.78 3.88
CA MET A 204 -22.46 7.02 4.36
C MET A 204 -23.32 8.18 3.92
N VAL A 205 -23.70 9.02 4.86
CA VAL A 205 -24.45 10.26 4.64
C VAL A 205 -23.54 11.43 4.97
N ARG A 206 -23.33 12.32 4.00
CA ARG A 206 -22.63 13.58 4.20
C ARG A 206 -23.56 14.75 3.97
N LYS A 207 -23.60 15.69 4.92
CA LYS A 207 -24.32 16.94 4.80
C LYS A 207 -23.38 18.08 5.13
N SER A 208 -23.41 19.12 4.31
CA SER A 208 -22.69 20.36 4.57
C SER A 208 -23.51 21.56 4.16
N THR A 209 -23.31 22.70 4.82
CA THR A 209 -24.02 23.94 4.53
C THR A 209 -23.08 25.08 4.28
N ALA A 210 -23.50 26.08 3.52
CA ALA A 210 -22.74 27.31 3.30
C ALA A 210 -22.45 28.08 4.62
N ALA A 211 -23.24 27.83 5.68
CA ALA A 211 -23.01 28.36 7.01
C ALA A 211 -21.96 27.59 7.83
N GLY A 212 -21.23 26.65 7.21
CA GLY A 212 -20.16 25.91 7.87
C GLY A 212 -20.64 24.85 8.86
N LYS A 213 -21.83 24.27 8.67
CA LYS A 213 -22.31 23.12 9.45
C LYS A 213 -22.08 21.84 8.68
N LYS A 214 -21.69 20.78 9.37
CA LYS A 214 -21.30 19.50 8.77
C LYS A 214 -21.88 18.33 9.57
N LEU A 215 -22.29 17.29 8.86
CA LEU A 215 -22.56 15.95 9.37
C LEU A 215 -22.00 14.93 8.40
N ASP A 216 -21.12 14.05 8.88
CA ASP A 216 -20.76 12.79 8.23
C ASP A 216 -21.23 11.64 9.13
N GLU A 217 -22.01 10.71 8.60
CA GLU A 217 -22.54 9.56 9.34
C GLU A 217 -22.37 8.29 8.52
N VAL A 218 -21.83 7.26 9.14
CA VAL A 218 -21.69 5.93 8.54
C VAL A 218 -22.57 4.95 9.31
N THR A 219 -23.45 4.26 8.58
CA THR A 219 -24.32 3.22 9.12
C THR A 219 -24.02 1.88 8.47
N GLY A 220 -24.16 0.80 9.21
CA GLY A 220 -24.01 -0.58 8.74
C GLY A 220 -24.71 -1.53 9.69
N MET A 221 -25.23 -2.65 9.19
CA MET A 221 -25.97 -3.63 10.01
C MET A 221 -27.10 -3.02 10.86
N GLY A 222 -27.76 -1.97 10.35
CA GLY A 222 -28.83 -1.27 11.06
C GLY A 222 -28.40 -0.35 12.21
N GLN A 223 -27.11 -0.10 12.38
CA GLN A 223 -26.56 0.73 13.45
C GLN A 223 -25.66 1.84 12.90
N THR A 224 -25.53 2.93 13.66
CA THR A 224 -24.53 3.97 13.39
C THR A 224 -23.15 3.48 13.85
N LEU A 225 -22.23 3.32 12.88
CA LEU A 225 -20.84 2.90 13.12
C LEU A 225 -19.95 4.08 13.51
N SER A 226 -20.14 5.22 12.84
CA SER A 226 -19.44 6.46 13.18
C SER A 226 -20.27 7.69 12.81
N LYS A 227 -20.00 8.78 13.50
CA LYS A 227 -20.65 10.07 13.29
C LYS A 227 -19.67 11.20 13.59
N ASP A 228 -19.65 12.19 12.72
CA ASP A 228 -18.79 13.38 12.81
C ASP A 228 -19.70 14.60 12.57
N VAL A 229 -19.88 15.43 13.59
CA VAL A 229 -20.85 16.54 13.60
C VAL A 229 -20.18 17.84 13.99
N PHE A 230 -20.44 18.88 13.21
CA PHE A 230 -20.02 20.24 13.51
C PHE A 230 -21.17 21.24 13.26
N ASP A 231 -21.52 22.05 14.25
CA ASP A 231 -22.60 23.00 14.17
C ASP A 231 -22.20 24.41 13.70
N GLY A 232 -20.91 24.61 13.42
CA GLY A 232 -20.28 25.89 13.10
C GLY A 232 -19.45 26.45 14.25
N THR A 233 -19.65 25.99 15.46
CA THR A 233 -18.96 26.45 16.69
C THR A 233 -18.41 25.31 17.52
N LYS A 234 -19.16 24.24 17.66
CA LYS A 234 -18.83 23.04 18.43
C LYS A 234 -19.01 21.79 17.55
N GLY A 235 -18.32 20.74 17.91
CA GLY A 235 -18.46 19.49 17.20
C GLY A 235 -18.05 18.29 18.06
N TYR A 236 -18.36 17.12 17.55
CA TYR A 236 -17.93 15.86 18.12
C TYR A 236 -17.79 14.79 17.05
N GLU A 237 -16.96 13.82 17.32
CA GLU A 237 -16.91 12.56 16.60
C GLU A 237 -17.33 11.42 17.52
N SER A 238 -17.98 10.42 16.97
CA SER A 238 -18.29 9.19 17.69
C SER A 238 -18.00 7.98 16.82
N ALA A 239 -17.43 6.95 17.44
CA ALA A 239 -17.17 5.66 16.82
C ALA A 239 -17.38 4.57 17.86
N GLN A 240 -18.03 3.46 17.46
CA GLN A 240 -18.27 2.31 18.34
C GLN A 240 -18.97 2.70 19.69
N GLY A 241 -19.85 3.70 19.66
CA GLY A 241 -20.56 4.17 20.85
C GLY A 241 -19.78 5.14 21.75
N GLN A 242 -18.51 5.38 21.50
CA GLN A 242 -17.71 6.38 22.21
C GLN A 242 -17.85 7.74 21.51
N LYS A 243 -18.06 8.79 22.29
CA LYS A 243 -18.19 10.17 21.81
C LYS A 243 -17.02 11.00 22.33
N THR A 244 -16.36 11.72 21.42
CA THR A 244 -15.27 12.64 21.72
C THR A 244 -15.61 14.03 21.21
N GLU A 245 -15.66 15.01 22.08
CA GLU A 245 -15.89 16.41 21.70
C GLU A 245 -14.64 16.97 21.02
N TYR A 246 -14.84 17.89 20.09
CA TYR A 246 -13.74 18.58 19.43
C TYR A 246 -13.00 19.51 20.39
N ASP A 247 -11.68 19.42 20.36
CA ASP A 247 -10.82 20.43 20.96
C ASP A 247 -10.70 21.70 20.07
N ALA A 248 -10.03 22.71 20.57
CA ALA A 248 -9.86 23.98 19.87
C ALA A 248 -9.11 23.84 18.53
N ALA A 249 -8.13 22.93 18.45
CA ALA A 249 -7.35 22.68 17.24
C ALA A 249 -8.21 22.02 16.17
N LYS A 250 -8.99 21.01 16.52
CA LYS A 250 -9.95 20.34 15.63
C LYS A 250 -11.01 21.30 15.12
N ILE A 251 -11.57 22.16 16.00
CA ILE A 251 -12.55 23.20 15.62
C ILE A 251 -11.94 24.16 14.59
N ALA A 252 -10.71 24.63 14.81
CA ALA A 252 -10.03 25.52 13.88
C ALA A 252 -9.82 24.86 12.49
N ASP A 253 -9.46 23.58 12.44
CA ASP A 253 -9.27 22.82 11.21
C ASP A 253 -10.61 22.59 10.50
N VAL A 254 -11.61 22.05 11.20
CA VAL A 254 -12.91 21.67 10.62
C VAL A 254 -13.64 22.87 10.01
N LYS A 255 -13.49 24.08 10.54
CA LYS A 255 -14.07 25.30 9.97
C LYS A 255 -13.72 25.52 8.50
N PHE A 256 -12.52 25.14 8.07
CA PHE A 256 -12.12 25.25 6.66
C PHE A 256 -12.78 24.20 5.77
N TYR A 257 -13.22 23.07 6.32
CA TYR A 257 -13.75 21.93 5.56
C TYR A 257 -15.27 21.71 5.68
N ALA A 258 -15.94 22.45 6.57
CA ALA A 258 -17.35 22.24 6.86
C ALA A 258 -18.31 22.80 5.79
N THR A 259 -17.82 23.56 4.81
CA THR A 259 -18.62 24.09 3.70
C THR A 259 -18.72 23.07 2.54
N PRO A 260 -19.72 23.20 1.65
CA PRO A 260 -19.88 22.31 0.49
C PRO A 260 -18.66 22.25 -0.43
N PHE A 261 -17.99 23.38 -0.65
CA PHE A 261 -16.82 23.53 -1.52
C PHE A 261 -15.73 24.30 -0.78
N PRO A 262 -14.97 23.61 0.08
CA PRO A 262 -13.92 24.21 0.91
C PRO A 262 -12.84 24.91 0.08
N GLU A 263 -12.61 24.49 -1.16
CA GLU A 263 -11.62 25.07 -2.07
C GLU A 263 -11.88 26.55 -2.38
N LEU A 264 -13.09 27.06 -2.15
CA LEU A 264 -13.38 28.50 -2.27
C LEU A 264 -12.59 29.36 -1.27
N THR A 265 -12.21 28.81 -0.13
CA THR A 265 -11.53 29.52 0.96
C THR A 265 -10.24 28.84 1.43
N LEU A 266 -10.04 27.57 1.08
CA LEU A 266 -8.96 26.74 1.61
C LEU A 266 -7.56 27.29 1.28
N ALA A 267 -7.40 28.05 0.18
CA ALA A 267 -6.13 28.70 -0.15
C ALA A 267 -5.66 29.72 0.90
N ALA A 268 -6.57 30.22 1.73
CA ALA A 268 -6.26 31.16 2.82
C ALA A 268 -5.87 30.44 4.14
N LYS A 269 -6.03 29.10 4.21
CA LYS A 269 -5.66 28.36 5.41
C LYS A 269 -4.14 28.28 5.55
N PRO A 270 -3.56 28.66 6.70
CA PRO A 270 -2.14 28.53 6.96
C PRO A 270 -1.67 27.06 6.81
N GLY A 271 -0.51 26.87 6.20
CA GLY A 271 0.08 25.52 6.01
C GLY A 271 -0.40 24.77 4.79
N VAL A 272 -1.41 25.25 4.07
CA VAL A 272 -1.87 24.65 2.80
C VAL A 272 -0.91 25.06 1.68
N THR A 273 -0.20 24.09 1.10
CA THR A 273 0.86 24.35 0.13
C THR A 273 0.82 23.39 -1.06
N LEU A 274 1.13 23.90 -2.26
CA LEU A 274 1.36 23.08 -3.44
C LEU A 274 2.74 22.40 -3.32
N SER A 275 2.74 21.07 -3.19
CA SER A 275 3.97 20.28 -2.97
C SER A 275 4.60 19.74 -4.24
N GLY A 276 3.89 19.77 -5.37
CA GLY A 276 4.38 19.25 -6.66
C GLY A 276 3.27 18.61 -7.50
N ILE A 277 3.70 17.88 -8.52
CA ILE A 277 2.81 17.03 -9.32
C ILE A 277 3.15 15.57 -9.00
N GLU A 278 2.13 14.78 -8.68
CA GLU A 278 2.24 13.35 -8.40
C GLU A 278 1.33 12.56 -9.35
N SER A 279 1.70 11.31 -9.66
CA SER A 279 0.86 10.43 -10.48
C SER A 279 -0.12 9.66 -9.60
N ILE A 280 -1.42 9.79 -9.87
CA ILE A 280 -2.51 9.09 -9.21
C ILE A 280 -3.25 8.24 -10.26
N ASP A 281 -3.16 6.91 -10.14
CA ASP A 281 -3.75 5.96 -11.11
C ASP A 281 -3.41 6.31 -12.58
N GLY A 282 -2.14 6.71 -12.84
CA GLY A 282 -1.65 7.05 -14.17
C GLY A 282 -1.99 8.46 -14.66
N LYS A 283 -2.64 9.28 -13.84
CA LYS A 283 -2.93 10.70 -14.15
C LYS A 283 -2.03 11.61 -13.33
N ASP A 284 -1.51 12.66 -13.97
CA ASP A 284 -0.78 13.72 -13.28
C ASP A 284 -1.74 14.58 -12.46
N ALA A 285 -1.42 14.78 -11.20
CA ALA A 285 -2.23 15.60 -10.29
C ALA A 285 -1.37 16.58 -9.49
N TYR A 286 -1.82 17.82 -9.38
CA TYR A 286 -1.28 18.76 -8.41
C TYR A 286 -1.56 18.25 -7.00
N ALA A 287 -0.52 18.08 -6.20
CA ALA A 287 -0.60 17.64 -4.81
C ALA A 287 -0.58 18.85 -3.87
N ILE A 288 -1.68 19.09 -3.19
CA ILE A 288 -1.83 20.16 -2.19
C ILE A 288 -1.75 19.51 -0.80
N LYS A 289 -0.73 19.86 -0.04
CA LYS A 289 -0.55 19.40 1.35
C LYS A 289 -1.26 20.31 2.34
N ASP A 290 -1.91 19.67 3.33
CA ASP A 290 -2.50 20.32 4.50
C ASP A 290 -2.32 19.40 5.72
N GLY A 291 -1.26 19.60 6.48
CA GLY A 291 -0.90 18.73 7.61
C GLY A 291 -0.70 17.27 7.18
N SER A 292 -1.47 16.37 7.75
CA SER A 292 -1.49 14.93 7.41
C SER A 292 -2.23 14.60 6.12
N LYS A 293 -2.98 15.57 5.55
CA LYS A 293 -3.79 15.40 4.34
C LYS A 293 -3.05 15.85 3.11
N THR A 294 -3.29 15.18 1.97
CA THR A 294 -2.90 15.66 0.64
C THR A 294 -4.10 15.56 -0.30
N LEU A 295 -4.41 16.64 -0.97
CA LEU A 295 -5.49 16.74 -1.95
C LEU A 295 -4.89 16.71 -3.35
N TYR A 296 -5.45 15.91 -4.26
CA TYR A 296 -4.91 15.71 -5.60
C TYR A 296 -5.90 16.19 -6.66
N TYR A 297 -5.46 17.13 -7.49
CA TYR A 297 -6.24 17.75 -8.56
C TYR A 297 -5.60 17.44 -9.92
N ASP A 298 -6.35 16.77 -10.79
CA ASP A 298 -5.89 16.40 -12.14
C ASP A 298 -5.43 17.62 -12.92
N THR A 299 -4.22 17.55 -13.46
CA THR A 299 -3.59 18.70 -14.13
C THR A 299 -4.28 19.11 -15.42
N THR A 300 -5.03 18.20 -16.05
CA THR A 300 -5.72 18.41 -17.33
C THR A 300 -7.17 18.87 -17.11
N SER A 301 -7.93 18.17 -16.31
CA SER A 301 -9.36 18.44 -16.09
C SER A 301 -9.62 19.44 -14.97
N GLY A 302 -8.67 19.65 -14.07
CA GLY A 302 -8.82 20.45 -12.85
C GLY A 302 -9.66 19.75 -11.77
N LEU A 303 -10.22 18.57 -12.01
CA LEU A 303 -11.06 17.87 -11.06
C LEU A 303 -10.23 17.25 -9.93
N LYS A 304 -10.79 17.20 -8.72
CA LYS A 304 -10.22 16.49 -7.60
C LYS A 304 -10.33 14.98 -7.84
N ILE A 305 -9.23 14.29 -7.97
CA ILE A 305 -9.21 12.86 -8.30
C ILE A 305 -8.89 11.97 -7.12
N ALA A 306 -8.22 12.52 -6.08
CA ALA A 306 -7.93 11.79 -4.86
C ALA A 306 -7.72 12.71 -3.67
N GLN A 307 -7.73 12.09 -2.51
CA GLN A 307 -7.15 12.65 -1.27
C GLN A 307 -6.50 11.52 -0.48
N SER A 308 -5.40 11.81 0.18
CA SER A 308 -4.77 10.90 1.14
C SER A 308 -4.70 11.53 2.52
N GLU A 309 -4.71 10.68 3.54
CA GLU A 309 -4.48 11.09 4.92
C GLU A 309 -3.56 10.07 5.58
N THR A 310 -2.47 10.57 6.18
CA THR A 310 -1.50 9.72 6.89
C THR A 310 -1.68 9.90 8.37
N GLN A 311 -1.92 8.81 9.09
CA GLN A 311 -2.08 8.79 10.54
C GLN A 311 -1.11 7.81 11.16
N GLU A 312 -0.66 8.08 12.38
CA GLU A 312 0.13 7.13 13.16
C GLU A 312 -0.81 6.27 14.01
N VAL A 313 -0.84 4.98 13.74
CA VAL A 313 -1.63 3.99 14.48
C VAL A 313 -0.67 2.97 15.10
N GLN A 314 -0.62 2.89 16.42
CA GLN A 314 0.26 1.97 17.15
C GLN A 314 1.75 2.06 16.74
N GLY A 315 2.24 3.28 16.51
CA GLY A 315 3.64 3.53 16.10
C GLY A 315 3.93 3.24 14.62
N GLN A 316 2.92 2.93 13.82
CA GLN A 316 3.04 2.75 12.37
C GLN A 316 2.30 3.84 11.62
N GLN A 317 2.92 4.36 10.55
CA GLN A 317 2.25 5.29 9.65
C GLN A 317 1.33 4.52 8.72
N MET A 318 0.04 4.76 8.81
CA MET A 318 -0.98 4.25 7.90
C MET A 318 -1.46 5.39 7.00
N THR A 319 -1.43 5.17 5.69
CA THR A 319 -1.96 6.13 4.71
C THR A 319 -3.23 5.58 4.10
N GLN A 320 -4.32 6.28 4.28
CA GLN A 320 -5.57 6.03 3.59
C GLN A 320 -5.64 6.88 2.33
N VAL A 321 -6.06 6.31 1.22
CA VAL A 321 -6.25 7.03 -0.05
C VAL A 321 -7.69 6.87 -0.50
N ILE A 322 -8.35 7.99 -0.73
CA ILE A 322 -9.71 8.05 -1.29
C ILE A 322 -9.60 8.59 -2.70
N THR A 323 -10.10 7.86 -3.70
CA THR A 323 -10.17 8.34 -5.09
C THR A 323 -11.60 8.73 -5.45
N PHE A 324 -11.73 9.74 -6.33
CA PHE A 324 -12.99 10.32 -6.78
C PHE A 324 -13.10 10.21 -8.31
N SER A 325 -14.26 9.75 -8.79
CA SER A 325 -14.53 9.60 -10.22
C SER A 325 -16.03 9.69 -10.53
N ASP A 326 -16.42 9.52 -11.80
CA ASP A 326 -17.80 9.58 -12.26
C ASP A 326 -18.49 10.90 -11.86
N TYR A 327 -17.87 12.02 -12.22
CA TYR A 327 -18.40 13.35 -11.95
C TYR A 327 -19.65 13.63 -12.82
N LYS A 328 -20.77 13.92 -12.17
CA LYS A 328 -22.06 14.25 -12.82
C LYS A 328 -22.55 15.61 -12.40
N ASP A 329 -23.24 16.28 -13.30
CA ASP A 329 -23.88 17.56 -13.00
C ASP A 329 -25.07 17.39 -12.04
N VAL A 330 -25.05 18.17 -11.00
CA VAL A 330 -26.15 18.28 -10.02
C VAL A 330 -26.49 19.75 -9.86
N LYS A 331 -27.50 20.20 -10.55
CA LYS A 331 -27.97 21.63 -10.51
C LYS A 331 -26.86 22.63 -10.84
N GLY A 332 -26.05 22.33 -11.88
CA GLY A 332 -24.99 23.19 -12.36
C GLY A 332 -23.65 23.04 -11.62
N VAL A 333 -23.53 22.08 -10.71
CA VAL A 333 -22.26 21.73 -10.04
C VAL A 333 -21.95 20.27 -10.23
N LYS A 334 -20.74 19.94 -10.66
CA LYS A 334 -20.31 18.54 -10.80
C LYS A 334 -19.89 17.96 -9.47
N ILE A 335 -20.47 16.80 -9.13
CA ILE A 335 -20.18 16.04 -7.91
C ILE A 335 -19.69 14.63 -8.31
N ALA A 336 -18.67 14.13 -7.61
CA ALA A 336 -18.20 12.76 -7.81
C ALA A 336 -19.26 11.76 -7.32
N HIS A 337 -19.62 10.79 -8.17
CA HIS A 337 -20.61 9.75 -7.87
C HIS A 337 -19.95 8.40 -7.58
N LYS A 338 -18.65 8.30 -7.75
CA LYS A 338 -17.88 7.10 -7.35
C LYS A 338 -16.70 7.50 -6.47
N THR A 339 -16.66 6.89 -5.30
CA THR A 339 -15.57 7.03 -4.33
C THR A 339 -15.02 5.66 -3.99
N VAL A 340 -13.69 5.49 -4.02
CA VAL A 340 -13.04 4.24 -3.63
C VAL A 340 -12.06 4.54 -2.50
N LEU A 341 -12.21 3.83 -1.39
CA LEU A 341 -11.28 3.89 -0.25
C LEU A 341 -10.28 2.74 -0.38
N ASN A 342 -9.00 3.08 -0.44
CA ASN A 342 -7.89 2.14 -0.36
C ASN A 342 -7.18 2.36 0.99
N VAL A 343 -7.10 1.30 1.77
CA VAL A 343 -6.34 1.27 3.03
C VAL A 343 -5.07 0.50 2.75
N GLY A 344 -3.92 1.19 2.84
CA GLY A 344 -2.59 0.61 2.61
C GLY A 344 -2.04 -0.09 3.83
#